data_e7634e9fd60b17ec508eff1777405413
#
_entry.id   e7634e9fd60b17ec508eff1777405413
#
_cell.length_a   1.000
_cell.length_b   1.000
_cell.length_c   1.000
_cell.angle_alpha   90.00
_cell.angle_beta   90.00
_cell.angle_gamma   90.00
#
_symmetry.space_group_name_H-M   'P 1'
#
loop_
_entity.id
_entity.type
_entity.pdbx_description
1 polymer ?
#
loop_
_entity_poly.entity_id
_entity_poly.type
_entity_poly.pdbx_seq_one_letter_code
_entity_poly.pdbx_strand_id
1 'polypeptide(L)'
;MNNNELFENTSIPKAYFTMALPVVFSMVISLVYNMADTYFVAKTMNTNLVAGVSLCAPIFTFMIALGDIFGIGGSSVISRLFGQQMNKEAKNVSGFCFYTSILCGIVVTIFMFILKDPILNFLGVNKETWLYASQYYNIIVLGSTFIILSLTPSNLIRTEGLATLSMIGTVSGSILNIILDPIFIFGLHMGAQGAALASVIGYILSDFLLIYFTKTKANRLSVSFKDCHIERKEFQDIFTIGIPASITNLMSSIGVALTNRYLVVFGNENVAAMGIALKMNMILLLIMVGFAFGAQPLLGFNYGAKNTERLRAFIKFDIFIEVTFALITAVILSVFAPYIIQSFMNDAHIIQTGSLMLRLLVLSSPCVGIILVFTTLFQSEGKALPALILSISRQGVIYAICIVILSKLFTFHGILISQATADVVTAIIAILIYSKQKTVTR
;
A
#
# COMPACT_ATOMS: atom_id res chain seq x y z
N MET A 1 1.72 -7.33 28.83
CA MET A 1 3.10 -6.97 28.49
C MET A 1 3.20 -5.45 28.54
N ASN A 2 4.21 -4.92 29.21
CA ASN A 2 4.48 -3.48 29.15
C ASN A 2 4.83 -3.17 27.69
N ASN A 3 4.22 -2.14 27.06
CA ASN A 3 4.37 -1.89 25.61
C ASN A 3 5.84 -1.71 25.20
N ASN A 4 6.71 -1.23 26.11
CA ASN A 4 8.14 -1.12 25.84
C ASN A 4 8.87 -2.48 25.81
N GLU A 5 8.39 -3.47 26.55
CA GLU A 5 9.03 -4.79 26.60
C GLU A 5 9.10 -5.47 25.23
N LEU A 6 8.06 -5.26 24.38
CA LEU A 6 8.04 -5.77 23.00
C LEU A 6 9.19 -5.18 22.17
N PHE A 7 9.44 -3.86 22.30
CA PHE A 7 10.42 -3.14 21.50
C PHE A 7 11.85 -3.28 22.03
N GLU A 8 12.02 -3.39 23.35
CA GLU A 8 13.33 -3.33 24.03
C GLU A 8 13.91 -4.72 24.35
N ASN A 9 13.10 -5.64 24.88
CA ASN A 9 13.60 -6.85 25.53
C ASN A 9 13.15 -8.16 24.87
N THR A 10 12.04 -8.16 24.12
CA THR A 10 11.52 -9.39 23.48
C THR A 10 12.50 -9.87 22.40
N SER A 11 12.65 -11.18 22.24
CA SER A 11 13.47 -11.78 21.17
C SER A 11 13.06 -11.26 19.79
N ILE A 12 14.02 -11.04 18.90
CA ILE A 12 13.81 -10.45 17.57
C ILE A 12 12.71 -11.16 16.78
N PRO A 13 12.72 -12.51 16.63
CA PRO A 13 11.66 -13.19 15.89
C PRO A 13 10.27 -13.00 16.49
N LYS A 14 10.15 -13.08 17.83
CA LYS A 14 8.86 -12.92 18.50
C LYS A 14 8.32 -11.51 18.36
N ALA A 15 9.15 -10.48 18.55
CA ALA A 15 8.75 -9.08 18.37
C ALA A 15 8.34 -8.81 16.92
N TYR A 16 9.14 -9.29 15.97
CA TYR A 16 8.88 -9.13 14.54
C TYR A 16 7.54 -9.74 14.12
N PHE A 17 7.32 -11.03 14.40
CA PHE A 17 6.08 -11.70 14.01
C PHE A 17 4.84 -11.19 14.76
N THR A 18 4.98 -10.75 16.01
CA THR A 18 3.88 -10.10 16.75
C THR A 18 3.40 -8.83 16.04
N MET A 19 4.31 -8.09 15.40
CA MET A 19 3.99 -6.87 14.68
C MET A 19 3.62 -7.14 13.21
N ALA A 20 4.37 -7.99 12.52
CA ALA A 20 4.24 -8.17 11.08
C ALA A 20 3.05 -9.05 10.68
N LEU A 21 2.79 -10.19 11.38
CA LEU A 21 1.73 -11.09 11.00
C LEU A 21 0.32 -10.46 10.98
N PRO A 22 -0.09 -9.63 11.97
CA PRO A 22 -1.36 -8.94 11.88
C PRO A 22 -1.46 -8.02 10.66
N VAL A 23 -0.36 -7.34 10.27
CA VAL A 23 -0.33 -6.47 9.10
C VAL A 23 -0.45 -7.27 7.81
N VAL A 24 0.31 -8.37 7.69
CA VAL A 24 0.20 -9.32 6.57
C VAL A 24 -1.23 -9.83 6.44
N PHE A 25 -1.85 -10.22 7.55
CA PHE A 25 -3.24 -10.71 7.55
C PHE A 25 -4.21 -9.63 7.06
N SER A 26 -4.03 -8.38 7.50
CA SER A 26 -4.82 -7.24 7.01
C SER A 26 -4.67 -7.05 5.50
N MET A 27 -3.44 -7.16 4.97
CA MET A 27 -3.17 -7.02 3.53
C MET A 27 -3.83 -8.14 2.71
N VAL A 28 -3.78 -9.38 3.20
CA VAL A 28 -4.45 -10.53 2.56
C VAL A 28 -5.97 -10.35 2.55
N ILE A 29 -6.56 -9.95 3.67
CA ILE A 29 -8.02 -9.69 3.73
C ILE A 29 -8.41 -8.51 2.85
N SER A 30 -7.60 -7.44 2.77
CA SER A 30 -7.84 -6.33 1.85
C SER A 30 -7.81 -6.77 0.38
N LEU A 31 -6.93 -7.70 0.04
CA LEU A 31 -6.91 -8.31 -1.29
C LEU A 31 -8.20 -9.09 -1.58
N VAL A 32 -8.61 -9.95 -0.64
CA VAL A 32 -9.86 -10.73 -0.75
C VAL A 32 -11.07 -9.80 -0.90
N TYR A 33 -11.12 -8.74 -0.12
CA TYR A 33 -12.14 -7.70 -0.23
C TYR A 33 -12.18 -7.08 -1.63
N ASN A 34 -11.03 -6.61 -2.15
CA ASN A 34 -10.97 -6.02 -3.49
C ASN A 34 -11.39 -7.00 -4.60
N MET A 35 -11.05 -8.28 -4.44
CA MET A 35 -11.48 -9.33 -5.37
C MET A 35 -12.99 -9.58 -5.28
N ALA A 36 -13.55 -9.63 -4.08
CA ALA A 36 -14.99 -9.84 -3.83
C ALA A 36 -15.81 -8.67 -4.41
N ASP A 37 -15.42 -7.43 -4.14
CA ASP A 37 -16.06 -6.22 -4.69
C ASP A 37 -16.08 -6.26 -6.23
N THR A 38 -14.92 -6.51 -6.85
CA THR A 38 -14.83 -6.67 -8.31
C THR A 38 -15.71 -7.80 -8.83
N TYR A 39 -15.77 -8.93 -8.13
CA TYR A 39 -16.62 -10.07 -8.50
C TYR A 39 -18.11 -9.73 -8.46
N PHE A 40 -18.57 -9.09 -7.37
CA PHE A 40 -19.98 -8.71 -7.25
C PHE A 40 -20.39 -7.64 -8.26
N VAL A 41 -19.53 -6.65 -8.53
CA VAL A 41 -19.73 -5.66 -9.58
C VAL A 41 -19.81 -6.33 -10.96
N ALA A 42 -18.89 -7.24 -11.27
CA ALA A 42 -18.92 -8.00 -12.55
C ALA A 42 -20.16 -8.88 -12.71
N LYS A 43 -20.65 -9.47 -11.60
CA LYS A 43 -21.85 -10.33 -11.59
C LYS A 43 -23.16 -9.57 -11.92
N THR A 44 -23.16 -8.24 -11.92
CA THR A 44 -24.28 -7.44 -12.42
C THR A 44 -24.56 -7.65 -13.91
N MET A 45 -23.63 -8.25 -14.66
CA MET A 45 -23.67 -8.49 -16.11
C MET A 45 -23.91 -7.21 -16.93
N ASN A 46 -23.67 -6.03 -16.33
CA ASN A 46 -23.79 -4.73 -17.00
C ASN A 46 -22.40 -4.18 -17.28
N THR A 47 -21.95 -4.28 -18.52
CA THR A 47 -20.61 -3.85 -18.95
C THR A 47 -20.37 -2.36 -18.72
N ASN A 48 -21.37 -1.52 -18.88
CA ASN A 48 -21.27 -0.07 -18.66
C ASN A 48 -21.11 0.26 -17.15
N LEU A 49 -21.78 -0.50 -16.28
CA LEU A 49 -21.64 -0.38 -14.84
C LEU A 49 -20.21 -0.80 -14.41
N VAL A 50 -19.75 -1.97 -14.85
CA VAL A 50 -18.41 -2.47 -14.54
C VAL A 50 -17.33 -1.48 -15.02
N ALA A 51 -17.47 -0.98 -16.25
CA ALA A 51 -16.55 0.01 -16.80
C ALA A 51 -16.59 1.33 -16.01
N GLY A 52 -17.78 1.83 -15.66
CA GLY A 52 -17.95 3.07 -14.90
C GLY A 52 -17.30 3.00 -13.51
N VAL A 53 -17.48 1.90 -12.78
CA VAL A 53 -16.82 1.68 -11.47
C VAL A 53 -15.31 1.57 -11.63
N SER A 54 -14.84 0.81 -12.64
CA SER A 54 -13.41 0.61 -12.88
C SER A 54 -12.68 1.91 -13.24
N LEU A 55 -13.33 2.80 -14.00
CA LEU A 55 -12.77 4.12 -14.34
C LEU A 55 -12.59 5.03 -13.11
N CYS A 56 -13.33 4.78 -12.01
CA CYS A 56 -13.17 5.52 -10.76
C CYS A 56 -12.06 4.97 -9.84
N ALA A 57 -11.42 3.85 -10.14
CA ALA A 57 -10.36 3.26 -9.32
C ALA A 57 -9.18 4.21 -8.99
N PRO A 58 -8.70 5.09 -9.91
CA PRO A 58 -7.65 6.04 -9.60
C PRO A 58 -8.01 7.03 -8.49
N ILE A 59 -9.30 7.37 -8.34
CA ILE A 59 -9.80 8.26 -7.28
C ILE A 59 -9.56 7.63 -5.92
N PHE A 60 -9.89 6.36 -5.79
CA PHE A 60 -9.68 5.60 -4.56
C PHE A 60 -8.20 5.50 -4.19
N THR A 61 -7.34 5.20 -5.18
CA THR A 61 -5.87 5.17 -5.00
C THR A 61 -5.33 6.53 -4.57
N PHE A 62 -5.87 7.63 -5.11
CA PHE A 62 -5.49 8.99 -4.71
C PHE A 62 -5.85 9.28 -3.25
N MET A 63 -7.05 8.87 -2.78
CA MET A 63 -7.45 9.03 -1.39
C MET A 63 -6.56 8.22 -0.44
N ILE A 64 -6.22 6.98 -0.80
CA ILE A 64 -5.27 6.15 -0.04
C ILE A 64 -3.90 6.85 0.04
N ALA A 65 -3.39 7.37 -1.08
CA ALA A 65 -2.11 8.07 -1.10
C ALA A 65 -2.09 9.29 -0.17
N LEU A 66 -3.20 10.05 -0.09
CA LEU A 66 -3.32 11.17 0.85
C LEU A 66 -3.36 10.69 2.31
N GLY A 67 -4.05 9.60 2.60
CA GLY A 67 -4.09 9.01 3.94
C GLY A 67 -2.71 8.51 4.41
N ASP A 68 -1.90 7.96 3.49
CA ASP A 68 -0.54 7.51 3.75
C ASP A 68 0.39 8.66 4.19
N ILE A 69 0.14 9.90 3.75
CA ILE A 69 0.92 11.05 4.21
C ILE A 69 0.89 11.15 5.73
N PHE A 70 -0.28 11.07 6.32
CA PHE A 70 -0.47 11.19 7.76
C PHE A 70 -0.22 9.87 8.48
N GLY A 71 -0.62 8.74 7.88
CA GLY A 71 -0.46 7.41 8.44
C GLY A 71 1.01 6.99 8.54
N ILE A 72 1.73 6.95 7.42
CA ILE A 72 3.13 6.53 7.36
C ILE A 72 4.05 7.63 7.90
N GLY A 73 3.81 8.89 7.52
CA GLY A 73 4.58 10.02 8.04
C GLY A 73 4.47 10.15 9.56
N GLY A 74 3.24 10.10 10.09
CA GLY A 74 2.98 10.16 11.53
C GLY A 74 3.57 8.98 12.30
N SER A 75 3.38 7.74 11.81
CA SER A 75 3.91 6.55 12.47
C SER A 75 5.45 6.54 12.52
N SER A 76 6.11 7.04 11.49
CA SER A 76 7.56 7.21 11.45
C SER A 76 8.05 8.16 12.55
N VAL A 77 7.42 9.33 12.68
CA VAL A 77 7.78 10.31 13.72
C VAL A 77 7.49 9.76 15.10
N ILE A 78 6.29 9.22 15.34
CA ILE A 78 5.85 8.68 16.64
C ILE A 78 6.75 7.52 17.09
N SER A 79 7.12 6.61 16.20
CA SER A 79 8.00 5.48 16.55
C SER A 79 9.36 5.97 17.06
N ARG A 80 9.94 6.99 16.42
CA ARG A 80 11.20 7.60 16.87
C ARG A 80 11.04 8.31 18.22
N LEU A 81 9.95 9.06 18.40
CA LEU A 81 9.66 9.76 19.67
C LEU A 81 9.48 8.77 20.83
N PHE A 82 8.81 7.64 20.59
CA PHE A 82 8.71 6.59 21.62
C PHE A 82 10.05 6.00 21.98
N GLY A 83 10.95 5.78 21.02
CA GLY A 83 12.32 5.37 21.28
C GLY A 83 13.13 6.40 22.10
N GLN A 84 12.84 7.69 21.90
CA GLN A 84 13.44 8.79 22.66
C GLN A 84 12.77 9.05 24.01
N GLN A 85 11.74 8.29 24.38
CA GLN A 85 10.90 8.46 25.58
C GLN A 85 10.11 9.79 25.61
N MET A 86 9.91 10.42 24.44
CA MET A 86 9.20 11.69 24.25
C MET A 86 7.69 11.40 24.03
N ASN A 87 7.03 10.87 25.07
CA ASN A 87 5.65 10.41 24.96
C ASN A 87 4.63 11.54 24.78
N LYS A 88 4.91 12.74 25.30
CA LYS A 88 4.01 13.91 25.17
C LYS A 88 4.00 14.41 23.74
N GLU A 89 5.17 14.51 23.13
CA GLU A 89 5.34 14.93 21.74
C GLU A 89 4.70 13.89 20.79
N ALA A 90 4.91 12.60 21.03
CA ALA A 90 4.25 11.53 20.28
C ALA A 90 2.73 11.61 20.35
N LYS A 91 2.18 11.94 21.52
CA LYS A 91 0.75 12.16 21.73
C LYS A 91 0.24 13.35 20.92
N ASN A 92 0.99 14.45 20.91
CA ASN A 92 0.66 15.63 20.12
C ASN A 92 0.69 15.34 18.60
N VAL A 93 1.73 14.64 18.12
CA VAL A 93 1.85 14.21 16.72
C VAL A 93 0.65 13.33 16.32
N SER A 94 0.21 12.40 17.19
CA SER A 94 -0.94 11.55 16.89
C SER A 94 -2.24 12.36 16.76
N GLY A 95 -2.50 13.30 17.66
CA GLY A 95 -3.66 14.21 17.58
C GLY A 95 -3.62 15.07 16.33
N PHE A 96 -2.45 15.63 15.99
CA PHE A 96 -2.28 16.42 14.78
C PHE A 96 -2.58 15.61 13.52
N CYS A 97 -1.97 14.43 13.35
CA CYS A 97 -2.19 13.57 12.19
C CYS A 97 -3.66 13.18 12.05
N PHE A 98 -4.33 12.88 13.18
CA PHE A 98 -5.74 12.53 13.20
C PHE A 98 -6.62 13.67 12.67
N TYR A 99 -6.49 14.89 13.20
CA TYR A 99 -7.34 16.01 12.77
C TYR A 99 -6.95 16.56 11.40
N THR A 100 -5.67 16.52 11.05
CA THR A 100 -5.22 16.97 9.72
C THR A 100 -5.70 16.01 8.63
N SER A 101 -5.76 14.71 8.90
CA SER A 101 -6.34 13.73 7.95
C SER A 101 -7.84 13.95 7.74
N ILE A 102 -8.60 14.29 8.81
CA ILE A 102 -10.01 14.68 8.70
C ILE A 102 -10.16 15.95 7.86
N LEU A 103 -9.38 16.98 8.17
CA LEU A 103 -9.42 18.25 7.43
C LEU A 103 -9.07 18.03 5.95
N CYS A 104 -8.03 17.25 5.67
CA CYS A 104 -7.66 16.86 4.32
C CYS A 104 -8.82 16.17 3.60
N GLY A 105 -9.48 15.20 4.26
CA GLY A 105 -10.64 14.51 3.71
C GLY A 105 -11.80 15.44 3.38
N ILE A 106 -12.13 16.39 4.27
CA ILE A 106 -13.16 17.39 4.02
C ILE A 106 -12.81 18.29 2.82
N VAL A 107 -11.57 18.78 2.77
CA VAL A 107 -11.08 19.61 1.65
C VAL A 107 -11.15 18.82 0.34
N VAL A 108 -10.70 17.56 0.34
CA VAL A 108 -10.77 16.68 -0.84
C VAL A 108 -12.23 16.46 -1.27
N THR A 109 -13.13 16.20 -0.32
CA THR A 109 -14.57 16.06 -0.61
C THR A 109 -15.10 17.29 -1.36
N ILE A 110 -14.88 18.48 -0.82
CA ILE A 110 -15.37 19.75 -1.41
C ILE A 110 -14.75 19.94 -2.81
N PHE A 111 -13.44 19.79 -2.92
CA PHE A 111 -12.71 20.00 -4.16
C PHE A 111 -13.14 19.02 -5.25
N MET A 112 -13.29 17.74 -4.91
CA MET A 112 -13.70 16.71 -5.86
C MET A 112 -15.16 16.88 -6.28
N PHE A 113 -16.07 17.37 -5.42
CA PHE A 113 -17.43 17.70 -5.86
C PHE A 113 -17.47 18.87 -6.83
N ILE A 114 -16.65 19.92 -6.60
CA ILE A 114 -16.56 21.07 -7.52
C ILE A 114 -16.00 20.65 -8.88
N LEU A 115 -14.99 19.78 -8.90
CA LEU A 115 -14.30 19.32 -10.11
C LEU A 115 -14.82 17.98 -10.65
N LYS A 116 -16.03 17.56 -10.28
CA LYS A 116 -16.59 16.27 -10.66
C LYS A 116 -16.51 16.01 -12.17
N ASP A 117 -17.08 16.91 -12.97
CA ASP A 117 -17.17 16.72 -14.41
C ASP A 117 -15.80 16.74 -15.11
N PRO A 118 -14.88 17.68 -14.80
CA PRO A 118 -13.50 17.61 -15.28
C PRO A 118 -12.78 16.32 -14.91
N ILE A 119 -12.94 15.83 -13.67
CA ILE A 119 -12.27 14.60 -13.22
C ILE A 119 -12.82 13.38 -13.96
N LEU A 120 -14.14 13.22 -14.07
CA LEU A 120 -14.74 12.10 -14.77
C LEU A 120 -14.37 12.09 -16.27
N ASN A 121 -14.35 13.26 -16.92
CA ASN A 121 -13.89 13.38 -18.29
C ASN A 121 -12.40 13.02 -18.45
N PHE A 122 -11.55 13.47 -17.53
CA PHE A 122 -10.12 13.12 -17.50
C PHE A 122 -9.89 11.61 -17.34
N LEU A 123 -10.73 10.93 -16.57
CA LEU A 123 -10.70 9.48 -16.37
C LEU A 123 -11.23 8.70 -17.58
N GLY A 124 -11.72 9.38 -18.63
CA GLY A 124 -12.21 8.74 -19.85
C GLY A 124 -13.66 8.22 -19.76
N VAL A 125 -14.44 8.76 -18.81
CA VAL A 125 -15.87 8.41 -18.70
C VAL A 125 -16.62 8.95 -19.91
N ASN A 126 -17.33 8.07 -20.63
CA ASN A 126 -18.14 8.40 -21.80
C ASN A 126 -19.64 8.47 -21.47
N LYS A 127 -20.49 8.81 -22.46
CA LYS A 127 -21.92 8.96 -22.25
C LYS A 127 -22.62 7.69 -21.71
N GLU A 128 -22.15 6.51 -22.08
CA GLU A 128 -22.73 5.22 -21.69
C GLU A 128 -22.37 4.85 -20.24
N THR A 129 -21.15 5.18 -19.82
CA THR A 129 -20.63 4.88 -18.48
C THR A 129 -20.90 6.00 -17.48
N TRP A 130 -21.30 7.21 -17.94
CA TRP A 130 -21.46 8.42 -17.12
C TRP A 130 -22.39 8.22 -15.92
N LEU A 131 -23.52 7.59 -16.14
CA LEU A 131 -24.50 7.38 -15.07
C LEU A 131 -23.87 6.58 -13.92
N TYR A 132 -23.27 5.44 -14.23
CA TYR A 132 -22.69 4.53 -13.24
C TYR A 132 -21.45 5.10 -12.57
N ALA A 133 -20.56 5.70 -13.35
CA ALA A 133 -19.36 6.36 -12.83
C ALA A 133 -19.74 7.53 -11.91
N SER A 134 -20.70 8.36 -12.29
CA SER A 134 -21.18 9.49 -11.49
C SER A 134 -21.86 9.04 -10.18
N GLN A 135 -22.62 7.95 -10.22
CA GLN A 135 -23.25 7.35 -9.05
C GLN A 135 -22.21 6.83 -8.06
N TYR A 136 -21.24 6.06 -8.53
CA TYR A 136 -20.13 5.54 -7.73
C TYR A 136 -19.28 6.67 -7.15
N TYR A 137 -18.88 7.61 -8.02
CA TYR A 137 -18.08 8.78 -7.67
C TYR A 137 -18.67 9.59 -6.51
N ASN A 138 -19.95 9.94 -6.61
CA ASN A 138 -20.60 10.78 -5.59
C ASN A 138 -20.51 10.17 -4.20
N ILE A 139 -20.72 8.87 -4.07
CA ILE A 139 -20.70 8.17 -2.78
C ILE A 139 -19.27 8.02 -2.26
N ILE A 140 -18.33 7.63 -3.12
CA ILE A 140 -16.92 7.51 -2.74
C ILE A 140 -16.34 8.86 -2.32
N VAL A 141 -16.66 9.93 -3.05
CA VAL A 141 -16.20 11.29 -2.69
C VAL A 141 -16.83 11.76 -1.39
N LEU A 142 -18.11 11.48 -1.14
CA LEU A 142 -18.76 11.77 0.16
C LEU A 142 -18.08 11.01 1.30
N GLY A 143 -17.63 9.77 1.03
CA GLY A 143 -16.91 8.93 1.98
C GLY A 143 -15.39 9.22 2.07
N SER A 144 -14.84 10.15 1.28
CA SER A 144 -13.39 10.36 1.17
C SER A 144 -12.73 10.68 2.51
N THR A 145 -13.42 11.39 3.40
CA THR A 145 -12.92 11.70 4.74
C THR A 145 -12.64 10.43 5.54
N PHE A 146 -13.52 9.44 5.48
CA PHE A 146 -13.34 8.16 6.17
C PHE A 146 -12.24 7.32 5.51
N ILE A 147 -12.19 7.28 4.18
CA ILE A 147 -11.14 6.55 3.44
C ILE A 147 -9.75 7.10 3.78
N ILE A 148 -9.57 8.42 3.77
CA ILE A 148 -8.29 9.08 4.10
C ILE A 148 -7.96 8.88 5.58
N LEU A 149 -8.94 9.04 6.47
CA LEU A 149 -8.77 8.93 7.92
C LEU A 149 -8.33 7.53 8.33
N SER A 150 -8.89 6.47 7.74
CA SER A 150 -8.68 5.07 8.17
C SER A 150 -7.21 4.65 8.21
N LEU A 151 -6.39 5.20 7.31
CA LEU A 151 -4.95 4.91 7.27
C LEU A 151 -4.19 5.53 8.44
N THR A 152 -4.67 6.64 8.99
CA THR A 152 -3.99 7.34 10.09
C THR A 152 -4.04 6.51 11.38
N PRO A 153 -5.18 6.25 12.04
CA PRO A 153 -5.20 5.50 13.29
C PRO A 153 -4.72 4.06 13.12
N SER A 154 -4.92 3.45 11.94
CA SER A 154 -4.44 2.10 11.63
C SER A 154 -2.90 2.02 11.68
N ASN A 155 -2.18 3.00 11.14
CA ASN A 155 -0.73 3.06 11.18
C ASN A 155 -0.22 3.50 12.58
N LEU A 156 -0.87 4.48 13.22
CA LEU A 156 -0.40 5.03 14.48
C LEU A 156 -0.52 4.03 15.63
N ILE A 157 -1.62 3.28 15.74
CA ILE A 157 -1.82 2.32 16.84
C ILE A 157 -0.75 1.21 16.85
N ARG A 158 -0.19 0.87 15.68
CA ARG A 158 0.91 -0.09 15.57
C ARG A 158 2.18 0.40 16.25
N THR A 159 2.41 1.71 16.34
CA THR A 159 3.60 2.27 17.00
C THR A 159 3.64 1.98 18.50
N GLU A 160 2.49 1.71 19.13
CA GLU A 160 2.40 1.24 20.52
C GLU A 160 2.49 -0.29 20.66
N GLY A 161 2.77 -1.03 19.60
CA GLY A 161 2.80 -2.50 19.62
C GLY A 161 1.43 -3.16 19.48
N LEU A 162 0.38 -2.40 19.19
CA LEU A 162 -1.01 -2.87 19.13
C LEU A 162 -1.42 -3.27 17.69
N ALA A 163 -0.51 -3.93 16.95
CA ALA A 163 -0.73 -4.34 15.55
C ALA A 163 -1.99 -5.23 15.38
N THR A 164 -2.27 -6.11 16.34
CA THR A 164 -3.48 -6.93 16.32
C THR A 164 -4.77 -6.10 16.39
N LEU A 165 -4.80 -5.01 17.14
CA LEU A 165 -5.97 -4.13 17.21
C LEU A 165 -6.13 -3.32 15.91
N SER A 166 -5.02 -2.92 15.30
CA SER A 166 -5.03 -2.34 13.95
C SER A 166 -5.65 -3.31 12.94
N MET A 167 -5.21 -4.58 12.96
CA MET A 167 -5.77 -5.64 12.12
C MET A 167 -7.28 -5.82 12.36
N ILE A 168 -7.73 -5.95 13.61
CA ILE A 168 -9.14 -6.14 13.93
C ILE A 168 -9.97 -4.99 13.37
N GLY A 169 -9.54 -3.74 13.55
CA GLY A 169 -10.24 -2.57 13.04
C GLY A 169 -10.39 -2.61 11.51
N THR A 170 -9.29 -2.80 10.80
CA THR A 170 -9.29 -2.80 9.33
C THR A 170 -9.99 -4.01 8.72
N VAL A 171 -9.76 -5.19 9.26
CA VAL A 171 -10.39 -6.45 8.78
C VAL A 171 -11.90 -6.45 9.01
N SER A 172 -12.37 -5.91 10.16
CA SER A 172 -13.82 -5.81 10.42
C SER A 172 -14.54 -4.96 9.37
N GLY A 173 -13.93 -3.84 8.95
CA GLY A 173 -14.47 -3.02 7.87
C GLY A 173 -14.51 -3.75 6.52
N SER A 174 -13.44 -4.46 6.19
CA SER A 174 -13.36 -5.26 4.96
C SER A 174 -14.40 -6.40 4.93
N ILE A 175 -14.57 -7.10 6.04
CA ILE A 175 -15.59 -8.18 6.16
C ILE A 175 -17.00 -7.59 6.03
N LEU A 176 -17.28 -6.48 6.70
CA LEU A 176 -18.59 -5.83 6.58
C LEU A 176 -18.88 -5.41 5.13
N ASN A 177 -17.90 -4.86 4.43
CA ASN A 177 -18.04 -4.53 3.01
C ASN A 177 -18.41 -5.76 2.18
N ILE A 178 -17.69 -6.89 2.29
CA ILE A 178 -17.97 -8.13 1.57
C ILE A 178 -19.41 -8.63 1.82
N ILE A 179 -19.93 -8.44 3.03
CA ILE A 179 -21.30 -8.81 3.39
C ILE A 179 -22.31 -7.84 2.79
N LEU A 180 -22.03 -6.55 2.79
CA LEU A 180 -22.94 -5.51 2.31
C LEU A 180 -23.02 -5.44 0.79
N ASP A 181 -21.93 -5.76 0.07
CA ASP A 181 -21.90 -5.73 -1.40
C ASP A 181 -23.08 -6.48 -2.04
N PRO A 182 -23.31 -7.79 -1.80
CA PRO A 182 -24.43 -8.49 -2.40
C PRO A 182 -25.80 -7.97 -1.94
N ILE A 183 -25.90 -7.46 -0.73
CA ILE A 183 -27.14 -6.90 -0.18
C ILE A 183 -27.52 -5.61 -0.93
N PHE A 184 -26.56 -4.69 -1.10
CA PHE A 184 -26.82 -3.42 -1.75
C PHE A 184 -26.89 -3.54 -3.28
N ILE A 185 -25.97 -4.31 -3.88
CA ILE A 185 -25.92 -4.44 -5.34
C ILE A 185 -27.14 -5.20 -5.87
N PHE A 186 -27.47 -6.36 -5.28
CA PHE A 186 -28.52 -7.26 -5.78
C PHE A 186 -29.80 -7.16 -4.96
N GLY A 187 -29.72 -7.17 -3.62
CA GLY A 187 -30.89 -7.15 -2.74
C GLY A 187 -31.68 -5.85 -2.84
N LEU A 188 -30.99 -4.71 -2.82
CA LEU A 188 -31.57 -3.38 -2.94
C LEU A 188 -31.51 -2.79 -4.35
N HIS A 189 -30.96 -3.53 -5.32
CA HIS A 189 -30.83 -3.13 -6.73
C HIS A 189 -30.10 -1.78 -6.93
N MET A 190 -29.15 -1.41 -6.04
CA MET A 190 -28.45 -0.14 -6.10
C MET A 190 -27.28 -0.11 -7.09
N GLY A 191 -26.86 -1.27 -7.63
CA GLY A 191 -25.79 -1.36 -8.62
C GLY A 191 -24.48 -0.67 -8.17
N ALA A 192 -23.98 0.28 -8.98
CA ALA A 192 -22.74 1.02 -8.69
C ALA A 192 -22.81 1.82 -7.39
N GLN A 193 -23.97 2.39 -7.03
CA GLN A 193 -24.17 3.08 -5.76
C GLN A 193 -24.04 2.11 -4.58
N GLY A 194 -24.53 0.90 -4.72
CA GLY A 194 -24.46 -0.15 -3.70
C GLY A 194 -23.04 -0.53 -3.36
N ALA A 195 -22.20 -0.79 -4.37
CA ALA A 195 -20.79 -1.10 -4.19
C ALA A 195 -20.03 0.04 -3.48
N ALA A 196 -20.26 1.30 -3.93
CA ALA A 196 -19.64 2.47 -3.29
C ALA A 196 -20.08 2.62 -1.83
N LEU A 197 -21.38 2.45 -1.54
CA LEU A 197 -21.93 2.58 -0.20
C LEU A 197 -21.43 1.51 0.75
N ALA A 198 -21.34 0.26 0.30
CA ALA A 198 -20.77 -0.84 1.07
C ALA A 198 -19.32 -0.54 1.46
N SER A 199 -18.52 -0.04 0.52
CA SER A 199 -17.14 0.36 0.77
C SER A 199 -17.05 1.48 1.82
N VAL A 200 -17.82 2.55 1.68
CA VAL A 200 -17.81 3.68 2.63
C VAL A 200 -18.24 3.23 4.02
N ILE A 201 -19.28 2.41 4.16
CA ILE A 201 -19.73 1.88 5.44
C ILE A 201 -18.65 0.99 6.08
N GLY A 202 -17.93 0.19 5.27
CA GLY A 202 -16.79 -0.59 5.74
C GLY A 202 -15.70 0.31 6.34
N TYR A 203 -15.35 1.43 5.68
CA TYR A 203 -14.38 2.39 6.22
C TYR A 203 -14.88 3.09 7.49
N ILE A 204 -16.15 3.46 7.55
CA ILE A 204 -16.76 4.06 8.76
C ILE A 204 -16.66 3.09 9.95
N LEU A 205 -16.96 1.80 9.77
CA LEU A 205 -16.80 0.81 10.84
C LEU A 205 -15.34 0.66 11.26
N SER A 206 -14.44 0.59 10.28
CA SER A 206 -12.99 0.52 10.54
C SER A 206 -12.53 1.70 11.39
N ASP A 207 -12.88 2.92 11.00
CA ASP A 207 -12.53 4.15 11.72
C ASP A 207 -13.09 4.16 13.12
N PHE A 208 -14.36 3.80 13.27
CA PHE A 208 -15.01 3.73 14.59
C PHE A 208 -14.25 2.79 15.53
N LEU A 209 -13.92 1.57 15.07
CA LEU A 209 -13.18 0.61 15.87
C LEU A 209 -11.75 1.07 16.17
N LEU A 210 -11.04 1.64 15.20
CA LEU A 210 -9.68 2.13 15.38
C LEU A 210 -9.63 3.31 16.35
N ILE A 211 -10.59 4.24 16.27
CA ILE A 211 -10.73 5.36 17.22
C ILE A 211 -11.08 4.85 18.61
N TYR A 212 -11.99 3.87 18.70
CA TYR A 212 -12.33 3.23 19.97
C TYR A 212 -11.11 2.56 20.62
N PHE A 213 -10.33 1.79 19.84
CA PHE A 213 -9.11 1.16 20.34
C PHE A 213 -8.04 2.20 20.73
N THR A 214 -7.87 3.25 19.95
CA THR A 214 -6.94 4.33 20.29
C THR A 214 -7.32 5.00 21.60
N LYS A 215 -8.62 5.26 21.85
CA LYS A 215 -9.09 5.86 23.10
C LYS A 215 -9.02 4.96 24.32
N THR A 216 -9.20 3.64 24.14
CA THR A 216 -9.40 2.71 25.28
C THR A 216 -8.19 1.81 25.55
N LYS A 217 -7.32 1.58 24.57
CA LYS A 217 -6.20 0.64 24.64
C LYS A 217 -4.84 1.28 24.43
N ALA A 218 -4.77 2.37 23.66
CA ALA A 218 -3.55 3.12 23.47
C ALA A 218 -3.39 4.13 24.62
N ASN A 219 -2.23 4.08 25.29
CA ASN A 219 -1.96 4.93 26.46
C ASN A 219 -1.17 6.19 26.11
N ARG A 220 -0.43 6.15 24.99
CA ARG A 220 0.52 7.18 24.58
C ARG A 220 0.12 7.92 23.31
N LEU A 221 -1.00 7.51 22.69
CA LEU A 221 -1.59 8.17 21.53
C LEU A 221 -2.84 8.97 21.97
N SER A 222 -3.23 9.94 21.16
CA SER A 222 -4.43 10.75 21.40
C SER A 222 -5.20 11.00 20.12
N VAL A 223 -6.52 11.06 20.27
CA VAL A 223 -7.48 11.58 19.28
C VAL A 223 -8.21 12.82 19.85
N SER A 224 -7.60 13.52 20.81
CA SER A 224 -8.14 14.73 21.40
C SER A 224 -7.65 15.96 20.65
N PHE A 225 -8.53 16.92 20.39
CA PHE A 225 -8.16 18.19 19.76
C PHE A 225 -7.17 19.01 20.60
N LYS A 226 -7.15 18.80 21.91
CA LYS A 226 -6.20 19.47 22.81
C LYS A 226 -4.76 19.06 22.57
N ASP A 227 -4.54 17.87 21.99
CA ASP A 227 -3.23 17.29 21.72
C ASP A 227 -2.82 17.49 20.23
N CYS A 228 -3.22 18.60 19.59
CA CYS A 228 -2.87 18.88 18.19
C CYS A 228 -1.68 19.85 18.04
N HIS A 229 -1.01 20.18 19.14
CA HIS A 229 0.08 21.15 19.13
C HIS A 229 1.39 20.44 18.78
N ILE A 230 1.97 20.76 17.61
CA ILE A 230 3.25 20.19 17.15
C ILE A 230 4.26 21.29 16.87
N GLU A 231 5.54 20.94 16.99
CA GLU A 231 6.62 21.82 16.60
C GLU A 231 6.84 21.80 15.07
N ARG A 232 7.48 22.84 14.55
CA ARG A 232 7.79 22.97 13.11
C ARG A 232 8.60 21.78 12.59
N LYS A 233 9.47 21.20 13.40
CA LYS A 233 10.31 20.06 13.03
C LYS A 233 9.46 18.81 12.79
N GLU A 234 8.56 18.49 13.73
CA GLU A 234 7.66 17.34 13.63
C GLU A 234 6.72 17.48 12.42
N PHE A 235 6.18 18.69 12.19
CA PHE A 235 5.40 19.01 11.01
C PHE A 235 6.19 18.71 9.72
N GLN A 236 7.42 19.22 9.63
CA GLN A 236 8.27 18.97 8.47
C GLN A 236 8.56 17.48 8.29
N ASP A 237 8.89 16.76 9.36
CA ASP A 237 9.20 15.33 9.32
C ASP A 237 8.02 14.49 8.83
N ILE A 238 6.77 14.78 9.26
CA ILE A 238 5.58 14.08 8.81
C ILE A 238 5.43 14.19 7.28
N PHE A 239 5.46 15.40 6.75
CA PHE A 239 5.26 15.63 5.31
C PHE A 239 6.45 15.16 4.48
N THR A 240 7.67 15.35 4.98
CA THR A 240 8.89 14.94 4.28
C THR A 240 8.99 13.41 4.11
N ILE A 241 8.43 12.62 5.03
CA ILE A 241 8.35 11.17 4.91
C ILE A 241 7.05 10.73 4.24
N GLY A 242 5.92 11.33 4.60
CA GLY A 242 4.61 10.91 4.12
C GLY A 242 4.39 11.18 2.63
N ILE A 243 4.84 12.34 2.10
CA ILE A 243 4.70 12.64 0.68
C ILE A 243 5.47 11.63 -0.20
N PRO A 244 6.74 11.31 0.05
CA PRO A 244 7.43 10.24 -0.70
C PRO A 244 6.75 8.88 -0.61
N ALA A 245 6.21 8.53 0.56
CA ALA A 245 5.48 7.27 0.73
C ALA A 245 4.22 7.24 -0.14
N SER A 246 3.46 8.34 -0.19
CA SER A 246 2.26 8.44 -1.03
C SER A 246 2.57 8.39 -2.54
N ILE A 247 3.69 8.97 -2.97
CA ILE A 247 4.13 8.96 -4.37
C ILE A 247 4.36 7.52 -4.87
N THR A 248 4.76 6.60 -4.01
CA THR A 248 5.00 5.19 -4.38
C THR A 248 3.76 4.57 -5.04
N ASN A 249 2.58 4.82 -4.51
CA ASN A 249 1.31 4.30 -5.06
C ASN A 249 1.03 4.88 -6.45
N LEU A 250 1.33 6.16 -6.68
CA LEU A 250 1.16 6.81 -7.99
C LEU A 250 2.16 6.25 -9.01
N MET A 251 3.41 6.03 -8.61
CA MET A 251 4.44 5.45 -9.49
C MET A 251 4.07 4.04 -9.94
N SER A 252 3.47 3.24 -9.06
CA SER A 252 2.97 1.91 -9.40
C SER A 252 1.94 1.94 -10.54
N SER A 253 0.99 2.87 -10.47
CA SER A 253 -0.01 3.06 -11.54
C SER A 253 0.62 3.50 -12.87
N ILE A 254 1.60 4.39 -12.83
CA ILE A 254 2.34 4.82 -14.02
C ILE A 254 3.12 3.64 -14.62
N GLY A 255 3.75 2.82 -13.79
CA GLY A 255 4.48 1.63 -14.24
C GLY A 255 3.59 0.66 -15.02
N VAL A 256 2.40 0.35 -14.50
CA VAL A 256 1.42 -0.52 -15.18
C VAL A 256 0.95 0.10 -16.51
N ALA A 257 0.63 1.40 -16.52
CA ALA A 257 0.22 2.09 -17.75
C ALA A 257 1.31 2.07 -18.82
N LEU A 258 2.56 2.25 -18.40
CA LEU A 258 3.72 2.21 -19.29
C LEU A 258 3.92 0.80 -19.87
N THR A 259 3.85 -0.24 -19.03
CA THR A 259 3.89 -1.64 -19.47
C THR A 259 2.84 -1.92 -20.55
N ASN A 260 1.60 -1.55 -20.28
CA ASN A 260 0.48 -1.77 -21.21
C ASN A 260 0.68 -1.05 -22.53
N ARG A 261 1.18 0.21 -22.49
CA ARG A 261 1.46 1.00 -23.70
C ARG A 261 2.49 0.33 -24.61
N TYR A 262 3.52 -0.29 -24.05
CA TYR A 262 4.54 -0.99 -24.83
C TYR A 262 4.07 -2.37 -25.29
N LEU A 263 3.25 -3.07 -24.50
CA LEU A 263 2.77 -4.41 -24.83
C LEU A 263 1.66 -4.40 -25.90
N VAL A 264 0.83 -3.38 -25.95
CA VAL A 264 -0.32 -3.32 -26.89
C VAL A 264 0.13 -3.42 -28.37
N VAL A 265 1.34 -3.01 -28.69
CA VAL A 265 1.94 -3.11 -30.03
C VAL A 265 2.12 -4.57 -30.46
N PHE A 266 2.25 -5.49 -29.49
CA PHE A 266 2.41 -6.94 -29.74
C PHE A 266 1.10 -7.71 -29.66
N GLY A 267 -0.04 -7.01 -29.53
CA GLY A 267 -1.38 -7.58 -29.50
C GLY A 267 -2.05 -7.54 -28.13
N ASN A 268 -3.38 -7.45 -28.14
CA ASN A 268 -4.20 -7.36 -26.93
C ASN A 268 -4.10 -8.62 -26.05
N GLU A 269 -3.83 -9.78 -26.65
CA GLU A 269 -3.64 -11.05 -25.94
C GLU A 269 -2.46 -10.97 -24.95
N ASN A 270 -1.36 -10.32 -25.34
CA ASN A 270 -0.21 -10.10 -24.49
C ASN A 270 -0.50 -9.14 -23.33
N VAL A 271 -1.34 -8.14 -23.56
CA VAL A 271 -1.81 -7.24 -22.48
C VAL A 271 -2.67 -8.00 -21.49
N ALA A 272 -3.55 -8.86 -21.97
CA ALA A 272 -4.40 -9.72 -21.12
C ALA A 272 -3.55 -10.71 -20.30
N ALA A 273 -2.58 -11.38 -20.93
CA ALA A 273 -1.65 -12.28 -20.26
C ALA A 273 -0.84 -11.57 -19.16
N MET A 274 -0.35 -10.37 -19.44
CA MET A 274 0.37 -9.54 -18.47
C MET A 274 -0.57 -9.12 -17.33
N GLY A 275 -1.81 -8.77 -17.61
CA GLY A 275 -2.81 -8.44 -16.59
C GLY A 275 -3.01 -9.58 -15.57
N ILE A 276 -3.07 -10.83 -16.03
CA ILE A 276 -3.15 -11.99 -15.14
C ILE A 276 -1.86 -12.16 -14.33
N ALA A 277 -0.70 -12.07 -14.98
CA ALA A 277 0.59 -12.18 -14.31
C ALA A 277 0.79 -11.10 -13.24
N LEU A 278 0.40 -9.84 -13.51
CA LEU A 278 0.45 -8.74 -12.55
C LEU A 278 -0.48 -8.97 -11.35
N LYS A 279 -1.69 -9.52 -11.54
CA LYS A 279 -2.59 -9.87 -10.43
C LYS A 279 -1.97 -10.91 -9.50
N MET A 280 -1.31 -11.93 -10.05
CA MET A 280 -0.63 -12.94 -9.24
C MET A 280 0.58 -12.36 -8.50
N ASN A 281 1.36 -11.54 -9.18
CA ASN A 281 2.49 -10.84 -8.57
C ASN A 281 2.04 -9.86 -7.48
N MET A 282 0.87 -9.24 -7.61
CA MET A 282 0.30 -8.34 -6.59
C MET A 282 0.04 -9.06 -5.26
N ILE A 283 -0.39 -10.33 -5.29
CA ILE A 283 -0.60 -11.14 -4.07
C ILE A 283 0.72 -11.28 -3.31
N LEU A 284 1.80 -11.65 -4.02
CA LEU A 284 3.13 -11.76 -3.45
C LEU A 284 3.60 -10.44 -2.84
N LEU A 285 3.48 -9.35 -3.61
CA LEU A 285 3.93 -8.02 -3.19
C LEU A 285 3.18 -7.51 -1.97
N LEU A 286 1.87 -7.71 -1.86
CA LEU A 286 1.07 -7.27 -0.70
C LEU A 286 1.50 -7.96 0.60
N ILE A 287 1.83 -9.25 0.54
CA ILE A 287 2.33 -9.98 1.72
C ILE A 287 3.69 -9.42 2.14
N MET A 288 4.59 -9.17 1.18
CA MET A 288 5.90 -8.57 1.44
C MET A 288 5.77 -7.16 2.02
N VAL A 289 4.90 -6.33 1.46
CA VAL A 289 4.56 -5.00 2.02
C VAL A 289 4.05 -5.13 3.46
N GLY A 290 3.25 -6.16 3.75
CA GLY A 290 2.77 -6.46 5.10
C GLY A 290 3.90 -6.73 6.10
N PHE A 291 4.91 -7.51 5.70
CA PHE A 291 6.10 -7.75 6.53
C PHE A 291 6.90 -6.47 6.77
N ALA A 292 7.25 -5.74 5.72
CA ALA A 292 8.04 -4.51 5.81
C ALA A 292 7.36 -3.43 6.66
N PHE A 293 6.06 -3.15 6.42
CA PHE A 293 5.32 -2.17 7.23
C PHE A 293 5.00 -2.66 8.65
N GLY A 294 4.95 -3.97 8.87
CA GLY A 294 4.86 -4.54 10.21
C GLY A 294 6.13 -4.32 11.03
N ALA A 295 7.30 -4.38 10.38
CA ALA A 295 8.59 -4.12 11.01
C ALA A 295 8.85 -2.62 11.26
N GLN A 296 8.21 -1.72 10.52
CA GLN A 296 8.48 -0.27 10.55
C GLN A 296 8.48 0.35 11.97
N PRO A 297 7.50 0.08 12.87
CA PRO A 297 7.53 0.62 14.22
C PRO A 297 8.72 0.11 15.05
N LEU A 298 9.15 -1.15 14.86
CA LEU A 298 10.31 -1.73 15.54
C LEU A 298 11.61 -1.03 15.11
N LEU A 299 11.75 -0.74 13.83
CA LEU A 299 12.90 -0.03 13.28
C LEU A 299 12.95 1.41 13.80
N GLY A 300 11.82 2.14 13.73
CA GLY A 300 11.71 3.53 14.18
C GLY A 300 11.98 3.70 15.67
N PHE A 301 11.42 2.82 16.51
CA PHE A 301 11.65 2.82 17.94
C PHE A 301 13.13 2.61 18.27
N ASN A 302 13.77 1.57 17.74
CA ASN A 302 15.17 1.25 18.04
C ASN A 302 16.13 2.30 17.48
N TYR A 303 15.79 2.93 16.35
CA TYR A 303 16.54 4.09 15.85
C TYR A 303 16.44 5.28 16.81
N GLY A 304 15.24 5.64 17.27
CA GLY A 304 14.99 6.70 18.24
C GLY A 304 15.68 6.46 19.57
N ALA A 305 15.66 5.22 20.06
CA ALA A 305 16.35 4.79 21.28
C ALA A 305 17.87 4.71 21.14
N LYS A 306 18.43 4.95 19.95
CA LYS A 306 19.85 4.77 19.62
C LYS A 306 20.39 3.36 19.91
N ASN A 307 19.51 2.36 19.93
CA ASN A 307 19.89 0.95 20.09
C ASN A 307 20.31 0.37 18.74
N THR A 308 21.52 0.68 18.32
CA THR A 308 22.05 0.31 17.00
C THR A 308 22.24 -1.20 16.83
N GLU A 309 22.51 -1.92 17.91
CA GLU A 309 22.68 -3.37 17.88
C GLU A 309 21.35 -4.06 17.56
N ARG A 310 20.29 -3.71 18.29
CA ARG A 310 18.97 -4.28 18.12
C ARG A 310 18.35 -3.83 16.79
N LEU A 311 18.57 -2.58 16.37
CA LEU A 311 18.17 -2.09 15.05
C LEU A 311 18.80 -2.93 13.93
N ARG A 312 20.10 -3.20 13.99
CA ARG A 312 20.79 -4.05 13.01
C ARG A 312 20.27 -5.49 13.03
N ALA A 313 19.93 -6.02 14.19
CA ALA A 313 19.35 -7.35 14.30
C ALA A 313 17.96 -7.42 13.62
N PHE A 314 17.11 -6.42 13.81
CA PHE A 314 15.82 -6.34 13.10
C PHE A 314 15.99 -6.20 11.59
N ILE A 315 16.88 -5.33 11.10
CA ILE A 315 17.15 -5.17 9.67
C ILE A 315 17.60 -6.52 9.05
N LYS A 316 18.53 -7.22 9.69
CA LYS A 316 19.01 -8.52 9.18
C LYS A 316 17.89 -9.56 9.16
N PHE A 317 17.07 -9.58 10.21
CA PHE A 317 15.97 -10.54 10.31
C PHE A 317 14.87 -10.23 9.29
N ASP A 318 14.53 -8.95 9.10
CA ASP A 318 13.54 -8.50 8.11
C ASP A 318 13.99 -8.85 6.68
N ILE A 319 15.25 -8.55 6.32
CA ILE A 319 15.82 -8.96 5.02
C ILE A 319 15.76 -10.50 4.86
N PHE A 320 16.11 -11.25 5.92
CA PHE A 320 16.07 -12.71 5.86
C PHE A 320 14.64 -13.24 5.60
N ILE A 321 13.65 -12.71 6.30
CA ILE A 321 12.24 -13.11 6.11
C ILE A 321 11.75 -12.72 4.71
N GLU A 322 11.97 -11.47 4.30
CA GLU A 322 11.53 -10.95 3.00
C GLU A 322 12.14 -11.72 1.82
N VAL A 323 13.46 -11.93 1.85
CA VAL A 323 14.17 -12.67 0.78
C VAL A 323 13.77 -14.13 0.76
N THR A 324 13.68 -14.78 1.94
CA THR A 324 13.28 -16.20 2.03
C THR A 324 11.86 -16.39 1.54
N PHE A 325 10.92 -15.55 1.99
CA PHE A 325 9.53 -15.60 1.54
C PHE A 325 9.43 -15.37 0.03
N ALA A 326 10.12 -14.36 -0.49
CA ALA A 326 10.15 -14.06 -1.92
C ALA A 326 10.70 -15.23 -2.75
N LEU A 327 11.81 -15.85 -2.32
CA LEU A 327 12.39 -17.02 -3.00
C LEU A 327 11.43 -18.21 -3.03
N ILE A 328 10.87 -18.58 -1.88
CA ILE A 328 9.94 -19.70 -1.79
C ILE A 328 8.73 -19.46 -2.69
N THR A 329 8.13 -18.28 -2.60
CA THR A 329 6.93 -17.94 -3.37
C THR A 329 7.24 -17.80 -4.86
N ALA A 330 8.40 -17.24 -5.23
CA ALA A 330 8.84 -17.17 -6.62
C ALA A 330 9.01 -18.56 -7.24
N VAL A 331 9.58 -19.53 -6.51
CA VAL A 331 9.68 -20.91 -6.97
C VAL A 331 8.30 -21.53 -7.16
N ILE A 332 7.42 -21.40 -6.16
CA ILE A 332 6.05 -21.94 -6.24
C ILE A 332 5.31 -21.34 -7.44
N LEU A 333 5.26 -20.02 -7.56
CA LEU A 333 4.57 -19.34 -8.64
C LEU A 333 5.19 -19.66 -10.02
N SER A 334 6.52 -19.82 -10.11
CA SER A 334 7.18 -20.19 -11.37
C SER A 334 6.89 -21.61 -11.82
N VAL A 335 6.84 -22.57 -10.89
CA VAL A 335 6.51 -23.97 -11.18
C VAL A 335 5.04 -24.10 -11.61
N PHE A 336 4.14 -23.46 -10.86
CA PHE A 336 2.70 -23.53 -11.11
C PHE A 336 2.18 -22.49 -12.11
N ALA A 337 3.05 -21.65 -12.69
CA ALA A 337 2.65 -20.59 -13.61
C ALA A 337 1.72 -21.05 -14.74
N PRO A 338 1.97 -22.17 -15.47
CA PRO A 338 1.05 -22.62 -16.53
C PRO A 338 -0.33 -22.94 -16.02
N TYR A 339 -0.45 -23.63 -14.88
CA TYR A 339 -1.73 -23.99 -14.26
C TYR A 339 -2.49 -22.77 -13.76
N ILE A 340 -1.76 -21.80 -13.18
CA ILE A 340 -2.35 -20.54 -12.72
C ILE A 340 -2.92 -19.76 -13.90
N ILE A 341 -2.14 -19.54 -14.96
CA ILE A 341 -2.62 -18.79 -16.13
C ILE A 341 -3.78 -19.53 -16.80
N GLN A 342 -3.71 -20.86 -16.94
CA GLN A 342 -4.77 -21.68 -17.51
C GLN A 342 -6.09 -21.56 -16.74
N SER A 343 -6.07 -21.39 -15.43
CA SER A 343 -7.28 -21.20 -14.62
C SER A 343 -8.06 -19.92 -14.94
N PHE A 344 -7.38 -18.92 -15.55
CA PHE A 344 -8.00 -17.67 -15.98
C PHE A 344 -8.40 -17.68 -17.45
N MET A 345 -7.55 -18.25 -18.33
CA MET A 345 -7.79 -18.29 -19.77
C MET A 345 -7.21 -19.59 -20.35
N ASN A 346 -8.07 -20.33 -21.05
CA ASN A 346 -7.71 -21.62 -21.66
C ASN A 346 -7.30 -21.43 -23.13
N ASP A 347 -6.27 -20.60 -23.37
CA ASP A 347 -5.66 -20.37 -24.68
C ASP A 347 -4.18 -20.70 -24.60
N ALA A 348 -3.68 -21.55 -25.54
CA ALA A 348 -2.31 -22.06 -25.50
C ALA A 348 -1.24 -20.95 -25.59
N HIS A 349 -1.48 -19.91 -26.41
CA HIS A 349 -0.56 -18.80 -26.56
C HIS A 349 -0.50 -17.95 -25.27
N ILE A 350 -1.68 -17.67 -24.68
CA ILE A 350 -1.78 -16.90 -23.44
C ILE A 350 -1.15 -17.68 -22.28
N ILE A 351 -1.35 -19.00 -22.20
CA ILE A 351 -0.74 -19.84 -21.15
C ILE A 351 0.78 -19.79 -21.28
N GLN A 352 1.33 -19.96 -22.46
CA GLN A 352 2.78 -19.93 -22.67
C GLN A 352 3.38 -18.55 -22.33
N THR A 353 2.82 -17.49 -22.90
CA THR A 353 3.33 -16.12 -22.76
C THR A 353 3.12 -15.58 -21.35
N GLY A 354 1.93 -15.77 -20.78
CA GLY A 354 1.60 -15.36 -19.42
C GLY A 354 2.42 -16.08 -18.36
N SER A 355 2.74 -17.37 -18.58
CA SER A 355 3.64 -18.13 -17.70
C SER A 355 5.05 -17.57 -17.72
N LEU A 356 5.56 -17.19 -18.90
CA LEU A 356 6.86 -16.53 -19.01
C LEU A 356 6.84 -15.16 -18.31
N MET A 357 5.81 -14.36 -18.53
CA MET A 357 5.62 -13.06 -17.88
C MET A 357 5.61 -13.19 -16.36
N LEU A 358 4.83 -14.12 -15.81
CA LEU A 358 4.77 -14.36 -14.37
C LEU A 358 6.11 -14.79 -13.81
N ARG A 359 6.81 -15.72 -14.45
CA ARG A 359 8.15 -16.18 -14.04
C ARG A 359 9.16 -15.04 -13.98
N LEU A 360 9.17 -14.15 -14.99
CA LEU A 360 10.08 -13.01 -15.03
C LEU A 360 9.75 -11.95 -13.97
N LEU A 361 8.47 -11.71 -13.70
CA LEU A 361 8.04 -10.78 -12.64
C LEU A 361 8.44 -11.28 -11.25
N VAL A 362 8.22 -12.58 -10.95
CA VAL A 362 8.53 -13.10 -9.62
C VAL A 362 10.02 -13.40 -9.41
N LEU A 363 10.81 -13.49 -10.47
CA LEU A 363 12.27 -13.70 -10.39
C LEU A 363 12.97 -12.57 -9.63
N SER A 364 12.51 -11.33 -9.77
CA SER A 364 13.09 -10.17 -9.09
C SER A 364 12.54 -9.94 -7.68
N SER A 365 11.57 -10.73 -7.21
CA SER A 365 10.93 -10.55 -5.90
C SER A 365 11.93 -10.48 -4.72
N PRO A 366 13.03 -11.25 -4.67
CA PRO A 366 14.02 -11.10 -3.60
C PRO A 366 14.67 -9.72 -3.57
N CYS A 367 14.88 -9.10 -4.74
CA CYS A 367 15.37 -7.73 -4.85
C CYS A 367 14.30 -6.74 -4.34
N VAL A 368 13.03 -7.00 -4.63
CA VAL A 368 11.91 -6.20 -4.11
C VAL A 368 11.89 -6.25 -2.58
N GLY A 369 12.09 -7.41 -1.95
CA GLY A 369 12.19 -7.54 -0.50
C GLY A 369 13.28 -6.63 0.08
N ILE A 370 14.47 -6.64 -0.51
CA ILE A 370 15.57 -5.75 -0.09
C ILE A 370 15.15 -4.27 -0.22
N ILE A 371 14.51 -3.89 -1.32
CA ILE A 371 14.04 -2.51 -1.54
C ILE A 371 13.01 -2.11 -0.48
N LEU A 372 12.04 -2.97 -0.17
CA LEU A 372 11.01 -2.71 0.83
C LEU A 372 11.60 -2.50 2.21
N VAL A 373 12.52 -3.38 2.65
CA VAL A 373 13.19 -3.25 3.95
C VAL A 373 13.96 -1.95 4.06
N PHE A 374 14.75 -1.57 3.04
CA PHE A 374 15.49 -0.32 3.08
C PHE A 374 14.60 0.91 2.94
N THR A 375 13.51 0.83 2.18
CA THR A 375 12.54 1.93 2.08
C THR A 375 11.87 2.19 3.43
N THR A 376 11.36 1.15 4.10
CA THR A 376 10.75 1.26 5.43
C THR A 376 11.76 1.67 6.50
N LEU A 377 13.01 1.20 6.41
CA LEU A 377 14.11 1.65 7.27
C LEU A 377 14.34 3.15 7.13
N PHE A 378 14.54 3.65 5.91
CA PHE A 378 14.80 5.09 5.68
C PHE A 378 13.60 5.95 6.08
N GLN A 379 12.37 5.48 5.86
CA GLN A 379 11.17 6.12 6.38
C GLN A 379 11.20 6.17 7.91
N SER A 380 11.52 5.07 8.57
CA SER A 380 11.59 4.96 10.03
C SER A 380 12.69 5.84 10.64
N GLU A 381 13.82 5.97 9.95
CA GLU A 381 14.93 6.86 10.37
C GLU A 381 14.66 8.34 10.12
N GLY A 382 13.57 8.69 9.39
CA GLY A 382 13.28 10.06 8.97
C GLY A 382 14.13 10.55 7.80
N LYS A 383 14.76 9.64 7.06
CA LYS A 383 15.61 9.95 5.92
C LYS A 383 14.80 9.97 4.63
N ALA A 384 14.12 11.09 4.37
CA ALA A 384 13.18 11.26 3.28
C ALA A 384 13.80 11.08 1.89
N LEU A 385 14.98 11.66 1.63
CA LEU A 385 15.59 11.61 0.30
C LEU A 385 15.95 10.18 -0.14
N PRO A 386 16.62 9.34 0.67
CA PRO A 386 16.80 7.93 0.37
C PRO A 386 15.49 7.19 0.13
N ALA A 387 14.48 7.38 0.97
CA ALA A 387 13.18 6.74 0.81
C ALA A 387 12.50 7.17 -0.52
N LEU A 388 12.54 8.45 -0.86
CA LEU A 388 12.03 8.99 -2.11
C LEU A 388 12.75 8.40 -3.33
N ILE A 389 14.08 8.34 -3.30
CA ILE A 389 14.87 7.76 -4.39
C ILE A 389 14.45 6.33 -4.66
N LEU A 390 14.32 5.49 -3.63
CA LEU A 390 13.92 4.09 -3.79
C LEU A 390 12.48 3.97 -4.32
N SER A 391 11.56 4.78 -3.80
CA SER A 391 10.15 4.78 -4.20
C SER A 391 9.96 5.15 -5.66
N ILE A 392 10.65 6.22 -6.13
CA ILE A 392 10.52 6.69 -7.52
C ILE A 392 11.32 5.78 -8.48
N SER A 393 12.42 5.21 -8.03
CA SER A 393 13.30 4.40 -8.90
C SER A 393 12.61 3.16 -9.40
N ARG A 394 12.02 2.37 -8.53
CA ARG A 394 11.55 1.01 -8.82
C ARG A 394 10.48 0.95 -9.91
N GLN A 395 9.44 1.77 -9.83
CA GLN A 395 8.30 1.74 -10.75
C GLN A 395 8.11 3.05 -11.54
N GLY A 396 9.01 4.01 -11.32
CA GLY A 396 9.04 5.29 -12.02
C GLY A 396 10.25 5.40 -12.95
N VAL A 397 11.25 6.16 -12.52
CA VAL A 397 12.34 6.62 -13.39
C VAL A 397 13.19 5.47 -13.93
N ILE A 398 13.69 4.56 -13.08
CA ILE A 398 14.55 3.47 -13.54
C ILE A 398 13.75 2.50 -14.42
N TYR A 399 12.52 2.19 -14.02
CA TYR A 399 11.66 1.35 -14.85
C TYR A 399 11.37 1.98 -16.21
N ALA A 400 11.07 3.28 -16.27
CA ALA A 400 10.85 3.99 -17.54
C ALA A 400 12.10 3.96 -18.43
N ILE A 401 13.28 4.14 -17.86
CA ILE A 401 14.55 4.02 -18.60
C ILE A 401 14.75 2.59 -19.09
N CYS A 402 14.57 1.61 -18.24
CA CYS A 402 14.73 0.20 -18.59
C CYS A 402 13.79 -0.22 -19.73
N ILE A 403 12.50 0.13 -19.65
CA ILE A 403 11.54 -0.29 -20.68
C ILE A 403 11.84 0.38 -22.02
N VAL A 404 12.24 1.67 -22.04
CA VAL A 404 12.62 2.37 -23.27
C VAL A 404 13.86 1.76 -23.91
N ILE A 405 14.89 1.45 -23.13
CA ILE A 405 16.15 0.92 -23.64
C ILE A 405 15.98 -0.55 -24.05
N LEU A 406 15.46 -1.37 -23.15
CA LEU A 406 15.38 -2.83 -23.36
C LEU A 406 14.35 -3.20 -24.43
N SER A 407 13.25 -2.45 -24.57
CA SER A 407 12.30 -2.67 -25.67
C SER A 407 12.92 -2.41 -27.06
N LYS A 408 13.84 -1.45 -27.17
CA LYS A 408 14.59 -1.19 -28.42
C LYS A 408 15.61 -2.28 -28.71
N LEU A 409 16.28 -2.83 -27.69
CA LEU A 409 17.34 -3.82 -27.84
C LEU A 409 16.78 -5.23 -28.04
N PHE A 410 15.77 -5.62 -27.31
CA PHE A 410 15.24 -6.99 -27.24
C PHE A 410 13.76 -7.09 -27.61
N THR A 411 13.15 -6.04 -28.15
CA THR A 411 11.75 -5.98 -28.57
C THR A 411 10.79 -6.46 -27.46
N PHE A 412 9.98 -7.49 -27.71
CA PHE A 412 9.03 -8.06 -26.77
C PHE A 412 9.66 -8.55 -25.47
N HIS A 413 10.75 -9.33 -25.56
CA HIS A 413 11.45 -9.83 -24.38
C HIS A 413 12.06 -8.70 -23.52
N GLY A 414 12.47 -7.61 -24.17
CA GLY A 414 12.96 -6.42 -23.49
C GLY A 414 11.91 -5.78 -22.58
N ILE A 415 10.65 -5.75 -23.00
CA ILE A 415 9.55 -5.26 -22.17
C ILE A 415 9.37 -6.16 -20.93
N LEU A 416 9.40 -7.48 -21.12
CA LEU A 416 9.18 -8.46 -20.05
C LEU A 416 10.27 -8.40 -18.97
N ILE A 417 11.53 -8.23 -19.35
CA ILE A 417 12.65 -8.17 -18.39
C ILE A 417 12.86 -6.78 -17.77
N SER A 418 12.18 -5.74 -18.28
CA SER A 418 12.39 -4.36 -17.83
C SER A 418 12.11 -4.16 -16.34
N GLN A 419 11.01 -4.76 -15.82
CA GLN A 419 10.67 -4.66 -14.40
C GLN A 419 11.71 -5.36 -13.52
N ALA A 420 12.11 -6.57 -13.90
CA ALA A 420 13.13 -7.32 -13.17
C ALA A 420 14.48 -6.58 -13.15
N THR A 421 14.88 -5.98 -14.27
CA THR A 421 16.09 -5.16 -14.35
C THR A 421 16.00 -3.92 -13.45
N ALA A 422 14.87 -3.23 -13.47
CA ALA A 422 14.65 -2.06 -12.61
C ALA A 422 14.70 -2.42 -11.12
N ASP A 423 14.13 -3.55 -10.73
CA ASP A 423 14.16 -4.05 -9.35
C ASP A 423 15.60 -4.36 -8.92
N VAL A 424 16.39 -5.05 -9.76
CA VAL A 424 17.81 -5.35 -9.46
C VAL A 424 18.63 -4.06 -9.30
N VAL A 425 18.51 -3.13 -10.25
CA VAL A 425 19.23 -1.84 -10.20
C VAL A 425 18.83 -1.06 -8.95
N THR A 426 17.54 -1.00 -8.62
CA THR A 426 17.05 -0.30 -7.42
C THR A 426 17.54 -0.97 -6.14
N ALA A 427 17.60 -2.31 -6.08
CA ALA A 427 18.14 -3.03 -4.92
C ALA A 427 19.64 -2.70 -4.71
N ILE A 428 20.42 -2.65 -5.80
CA ILE A 428 21.82 -2.23 -5.73
C ILE A 428 21.95 -0.80 -5.18
N ILE A 429 21.12 0.13 -5.68
CA ILE A 429 21.09 1.51 -5.19
C ILE A 429 20.75 1.55 -3.69
N ALA A 430 19.76 0.76 -3.24
CA ALA A 430 19.37 0.68 -1.84
C ALA A 430 20.54 0.23 -0.93
N ILE A 431 21.25 -0.83 -1.35
CA ILE A 431 22.43 -1.36 -0.64
C ILE A 431 23.56 -0.31 -0.61
N LEU A 432 23.82 0.37 -1.72
CA LEU A 432 24.87 1.40 -1.79
C LEU A 432 24.55 2.60 -0.89
N ILE A 433 23.32 3.09 -0.87
CA ILE A 433 22.88 4.17 0.02
C ILE A 433 23.07 3.75 1.48
N TYR A 434 22.61 2.54 1.84
CA TYR A 434 22.75 2.03 3.20
C TYR A 434 24.22 1.88 3.63
N SER A 435 25.07 1.35 2.75
CA SER A 435 26.52 1.16 3.05
C SER A 435 27.24 2.48 3.29
N LYS A 436 26.96 3.52 2.48
CA LYS A 436 27.54 4.87 2.67
C LYS A 436 27.12 5.50 3.99
N GLN A 437 25.86 5.33 4.40
CA GLN A 437 25.39 5.88 5.69
C GLN A 437 26.05 5.19 6.88
N LYS A 438 26.32 3.89 6.79
CA LYS A 438 27.01 3.13 7.86
C LYS A 438 28.46 3.60 8.08
N THR A 439 29.09 4.15 7.06
CA THR A 439 30.47 4.67 7.13
C THR A 439 30.53 6.06 7.83
N VAL A 440 29.47 6.84 7.72
CA VAL A 440 29.39 8.19 8.34
C VAL A 440 29.02 8.13 9.83
N THR A 441 28.43 7.02 10.30
CA THR A 441 28.01 6.82 11.70
C THR A 441 29.03 6.00 12.54
N ARG A 442 30.16 5.65 11.98
CA ARG A 442 31.37 5.15 12.68
C ARG A 442 32.32 6.30 12.95
#